data_0a517d5ab62f3bdccc9f57c8c33d330f
#
_entry.id   0a517d5ab62f3bdccc9f57c8c33d330f
#
_cell.length_a   1.000
_cell.length_b   1.000
_cell.length_c   1.000
_cell.angle_alpha   90.00
_cell.angle_beta   90.00
_cell.angle_gamma   90.00
#
_symmetry.space_group_name_H-M   'P 1'
#
loop_
_entity.id
_entity.type
_entity.pdbx_description
1 polymer ?
#
loop_
_entity_poly.entity_id
_entity_poly.type
_entity_poly.pdbx_seq_one_letter_code
_entity_poly.pdbx_strand_id
1 'polypeptide(L)'
;MAQEKVTIAETDIRVSPAESGRPTCVLLAEDDRALRRFLEVVLARAGYRVVSVCDGLEAMKAALSNQIDIVVTDAVMPNLSGHELCRFVRNSPSLSHLPVIMLSALERKETTNEAEQADAFLSKPVSGESLIECIEKLLAEKSS
;
A
#
# COMPACT_ATOMS: atom_id res chain seq x y z
N MET A 1 -9.47 10.84 24.08
CA MET A 1 -9.09 10.55 23.84
C MET A 1 -8.74 9.85 23.84
N ALA A 2 -8.93 9.49 23.65
CA ALA A 2 -8.53 8.82 23.52
C ALA A 2 -8.17 8.15 23.38
N GLN A 3 -8.15 7.97 23.35
CA GLN A 3 -7.73 7.37 23.21
C GLN A 3 -7.52 6.59 23.00
N GLU A 4 -7.78 6.35 22.91
CA GLU A 4 -7.53 5.64 22.58
C GLU A 4 -7.29 4.88 22.56
N LYS A 5 -7.49 4.66 22.75
CA LYS A 5 -7.23 3.89 22.64
C LYS A 5 -7.25 2.96 22.56
N VAL A 6 -7.51 2.74 22.59
CA VAL A 6 -7.40 1.85 22.32
C VAL A 6 -7.53 0.92 22.22
N THR A 7 -7.99 0.78 22.12
CA THR A 7 -8.09 -0.32 22.26
C THR A 7 -7.62 -1.37 21.60
N ILE A 8 -7.32 -2.04 22.07
CA ILE A 8 -6.62 -2.84 21.60
C ILE A 8 -7.12 -3.97 20.89
N ALA A 9 -8.11 -4.56 21.23
CA ALA A 9 -8.69 -5.60 20.47
C ALA A 9 -9.07 -5.12 19.16
N GLU A 10 -9.34 -3.89 19.11
CA GLU A 10 -9.73 -3.34 17.87
C GLU A 10 -8.64 -3.34 16.91
N THR A 11 -7.43 -3.52 17.35
CA THR A 11 -6.33 -3.56 16.42
C THR A 11 -6.35 -4.81 15.58
N ASP A 12 -7.06 -5.85 16.01
CA ASP A 12 -7.11 -7.06 15.23
C ASP A 12 -8.24 -7.05 14.21
N ILE A 13 -9.12 -6.09 14.31
CA ILE A 13 -10.28 -6.04 13.44
C ILE A 13 -10.17 -4.82 12.57
N ARG A 14 -10.00 -5.07 11.28
CA ARG A 14 -9.89 -3.98 10.33
C ARG A 14 -11.24 -3.78 9.67
N VAL A 15 -11.81 -2.62 9.90
CA VAL A 15 -13.11 -2.26 9.35
C VAL A 15 -12.90 -1.59 8.01
N SER A 16 -13.58 -2.05 6.98
CA SER A 16 -13.40 -1.48 5.66
C SER A 16 -13.90 -0.03 5.63
N PRO A 17 -13.38 0.78 4.71
CA PRO A 17 -13.85 2.15 4.60
C PRO A 17 -15.33 2.25 4.32
N ALA A 18 -15.86 1.30 3.54
CA ALA A 18 -17.27 1.32 3.23
C ALA A 18 -18.11 1.14 4.48
N GLU A 19 -17.66 0.31 5.39
CA GLU A 19 -18.41 0.04 6.63
C GLU A 19 -18.27 1.16 7.63
N SER A 20 -17.08 1.74 7.73
CA SER A 20 -16.81 2.75 8.74
C SER A 20 -17.12 4.16 8.29
N GLY A 21 -17.25 4.37 6.98
CA GLY A 21 -17.43 5.71 6.44
C GLY A 21 -16.15 6.53 6.38
N ARG A 22 -15.03 5.94 6.77
CA ARG A 22 -13.75 6.66 6.71
C ARG A 22 -13.17 6.55 5.31
N PRO A 23 -12.28 7.48 4.92
CA PRO A 23 -11.65 7.37 3.60
C PRO A 23 -10.75 6.17 3.53
N THR A 24 -10.62 5.62 2.33
CA THR A 24 -9.67 4.56 2.07
C THR A 24 -8.27 5.11 2.27
N CYS A 25 -7.43 4.36 2.96
CA CYS A 25 -6.08 4.78 3.27
C CYS A 25 -5.07 3.98 2.47
N VAL A 26 -4.22 4.68 1.73
CA VAL A 26 -3.17 4.10 0.91
C VAL A 26 -1.83 4.31 1.58
N LEU A 27 -1.08 3.23 1.74
CA LEU A 27 0.31 3.34 2.17
C LEU A 27 1.17 3.42 0.92
N LEU A 28 1.85 4.54 0.74
CA LEU A 28 2.67 4.79 -0.44
C LEU A 28 4.13 4.77 -0.02
N ALA A 29 4.88 3.82 -0.55
CA ALA A 29 6.32 3.69 -0.26
C ALA A 29 7.09 3.93 -1.55
N GLU A 30 7.81 5.04 -1.61
CA GLU A 30 8.54 5.45 -2.81
C GLU A 30 9.69 6.33 -2.38
N ASP A 31 10.91 5.94 -2.74
CA ASP A 31 12.09 6.72 -2.32
C ASP A 31 12.39 7.91 -3.21
N ASP A 32 11.92 7.90 -4.46
CA ASP A 32 12.10 9.06 -5.34
C ASP A 32 11.15 10.16 -4.89
N ARG A 33 11.73 11.27 -4.45
CA ARG A 33 10.94 12.33 -3.86
C ARG A 33 9.93 12.94 -4.83
N ALA A 34 10.34 13.16 -6.07
CA ALA A 34 9.46 13.79 -7.04
C ALA A 34 8.29 12.87 -7.39
N LEU A 35 8.57 11.60 -7.59
CA LEU A 35 7.52 10.66 -7.90
C LEU A 35 6.59 10.47 -6.71
N ARG A 36 7.16 10.38 -5.50
CA ARG A 36 6.35 10.25 -4.30
C ARG A 36 5.38 11.42 -4.18
N ARG A 37 5.89 12.63 -4.38
CA ARG A 37 5.06 13.81 -4.28
C ARG A 37 3.95 13.82 -5.33
N PHE A 38 4.31 13.45 -6.55
CA PHE A 38 3.32 13.37 -7.62
C PHE A 38 2.21 12.39 -7.26
N LEU A 39 2.57 11.21 -6.78
CA LEU A 39 1.58 10.19 -6.45
C LEU A 39 0.76 10.58 -5.22
N GLU A 40 1.36 11.28 -4.26
CA GLU A 40 0.60 11.80 -3.14
C GLU A 40 -0.54 12.70 -3.60
N VAL A 41 -0.23 13.58 -4.53
CA VAL A 41 -1.23 14.53 -5.04
C VAL A 41 -2.32 13.77 -5.80
N VAL A 42 -1.92 12.84 -6.65
CA VAL A 42 -2.87 12.03 -7.42
C VAL A 42 -3.84 11.31 -6.50
N LEU A 43 -3.30 10.67 -5.48
CA LEU A 43 -4.12 9.89 -4.56
C LEU A 43 -5.03 10.78 -3.71
N ALA A 44 -4.50 11.90 -3.24
CA ALA A 44 -5.30 12.80 -2.43
C ALA A 44 -6.46 13.39 -3.22
N ARG A 45 -6.21 13.72 -4.48
CA ARG A 45 -7.27 14.27 -5.33
C ARG A 45 -8.35 13.26 -5.65
N ALA A 46 -7.99 11.98 -5.60
CA ALA A 46 -8.97 10.92 -5.84
C ALA A 46 -9.76 10.58 -4.57
N GLY A 47 -9.47 11.26 -3.46
CA GLY A 47 -10.23 11.07 -2.23
C GLY A 47 -9.61 10.11 -1.24
N TYR A 48 -8.39 9.65 -1.50
CA TYR A 48 -7.73 8.71 -0.59
C TYR A 48 -6.93 9.45 0.47
N ARG A 49 -6.90 8.86 1.64
CA ARG A 49 -5.96 9.29 2.66
C ARG A 49 -4.64 8.59 2.35
N VAL A 50 -3.53 9.30 2.49
CA VAL A 50 -2.23 8.77 2.10
C VAL A 50 -1.29 8.80 3.29
N VAL A 51 -0.67 7.67 3.57
CA VAL A 51 0.45 7.59 4.48
C VAL A 51 1.66 7.34 3.60
N SER A 52 2.55 8.33 3.53
CA SER A 52 3.63 8.32 2.56
C SER A 52 4.96 8.14 3.28
N VAL A 53 5.77 7.21 2.80
CA VAL A 53 7.07 6.90 3.40
C VAL A 53 8.09 6.75 2.29
N CYS A 54 9.37 6.79 2.66
CA CYS A 54 10.43 6.80 1.66
C CYS A 54 11.33 5.57 1.66
N ASP A 55 11.07 4.61 2.54
CA ASP A 55 11.80 3.34 2.45
C ASP A 55 10.97 2.23 3.05
N GLY A 56 11.46 1.00 2.87
CA GLY A 56 10.71 -0.17 3.26
C GLY A 56 10.57 -0.37 4.75
N LEU A 57 11.57 0.08 5.53
CA LEU A 57 11.45 -0.05 6.97
C LEU A 57 10.38 0.87 7.51
N GLU A 58 10.34 2.10 7.01
CA GLU A 58 9.27 3.01 7.38
C GLU A 58 7.92 2.47 6.97
N ALA A 59 7.89 1.79 5.81
CA ALA A 59 6.64 1.22 5.33
C ALA A 59 6.15 0.11 6.26
N MET A 60 7.05 -0.72 6.74
CA MET A 60 6.66 -1.76 7.69
C MET A 60 6.06 -1.17 8.95
N LYS A 61 6.73 -0.14 9.48
CA LYS A 61 6.25 0.51 10.69
C LYS A 61 4.89 1.16 10.46
N ALA A 62 4.74 1.81 9.31
CA ALA A 62 3.48 2.48 9.00
C ALA A 62 2.35 1.49 8.84
N ALA A 63 2.62 0.33 8.24
CA ALA A 63 1.60 -0.68 8.05
C ALA A 63 1.11 -1.23 9.38
N LEU A 64 2.00 -1.33 10.35
CA LEU A 64 1.62 -1.84 11.66
C LEU A 64 0.93 -0.79 12.53
N SER A 65 1.23 0.48 12.29
CA SER A 65 0.75 1.56 13.16
C SER A 65 -0.50 2.26 12.65
N ASN A 66 -0.89 2.03 11.40
CA ASN A 66 -2.01 2.72 10.81
C ASN A 66 -3.00 1.73 10.24
N GLN A 67 -4.22 2.20 10.05
CA GLN A 67 -5.22 1.37 9.40
C GLN A 67 -5.10 1.57 7.90
N ILE A 68 -4.37 0.68 7.26
CA ILE A 68 -4.07 0.75 5.84
C ILE A 68 -5.03 -0.17 5.09
N ASP A 69 -5.47 0.26 3.92
CA ASP A 69 -6.38 -0.53 3.09
C ASP A 69 -5.69 -1.10 1.86
N ILE A 70 -4.63 -0.47 1.40
CA ILE A 70 -3.90 -0.94 0.23
C ILE A 70 -2.49 -0.39 0.26
N VAL A 71 -1.54 -1.15 -0.24
CA VAL A 71 -0.13 -0.77 -0.28
C VAL A 71 0.29 -0.54 -1.72
N VAL A 72 0.95 0.61 -1.96
CA VAL A 72 1.57 0.92 -3.24
C VAL A 72 3.05 1.12 -2.96
N THR A 73 3.91 0.30 -3.52
CA THR A 73 5.32 0.37 -3.19
C THR A 73 6.20 0.24 -4.42
N ASP A 74 7.28 1.02 -4.43
CA ASP A 74 8.34 0.81 -5.40
C ASP A 74 8.97 -0.55 -5.14
N ALA A 75 9.43 -1.20 -6.19
CA ALA A 75 10.10 -2.50 -6.07
C ALA A 75 11.48 -2.36 -5.45
N VAL A 76 12.17 -1.25 -5.75
CA VAL A 76 13.55 -1.05 -5.30
C VAL A 76 13.62 0.18 -4.41
N MET A 77 13.96 -0.03 -3.14
CA MET A 77 14.08 1.05 -2.16
C MET A 77 15.24 0.76 -1.23
N PRO A 78 15.78 1.79 -0.58
CA PRO A 78 16.80 1.56 0.44
C PRO A 78 16.24 0.77 1.62
N ASN A 79 17.09 0.07 2.29
CA ASN A 79 16.84 -0.64 3.55
C ASN A 79 16.00 -1.89 3.40
N LEU A 80 14.90 -1.78 2.70
CA LEU A 80 14.02 -2.93 2.51
C LEU A 80 13.32 -2.72 1.17
N SER A 81 13.45 -3.69 0.27
CA SER A 81 12.85 -3.57 -1.06
C SER A 81 11.34 -3.73 -0.99
N GLY A 82 10.66 -3.37 -2.08
CA GLY A 82 9.24 -3.59 -2.18
C GLY A 82 8.89 -5.06 -2.13
N HIS A 83 9.75 -5.91 -2.68
CA HIS A 83 9.51 -7.36 -2.61
C HIS A 83 9.56 -7.86 -1.17
N GLU A 84 10.52 -7.36 -0.42
CA GLU A 84 10.64 -7.75 0.98
C GLU A 84 9.46 -7.21 1.80
N LEU A 85 9.03 -6.00 1.48
CA LEU A 85 7.86 -5.43 2.13
C LEU A 85 6.63 -6.28 1.85
N CYS A 86 6.47 -6.70 0.61
CA CYS A 86 5.33 -7.53 0.22
C CYS A 86 5.35 -8.84 1.00
N ARG A 87 6.53 -9.46 1.11
CA ARG A 87 6.66 -10.69 1.87
C ARG A 87 6.28 -10.48 3.34
N PHE A 88 6.73 -9.36 3.90
CA PHE A 88 6.38 -9.02 5.27
C PHE A 88 4.86 -8.92 5.45
N VAL A 89 4.21 -8.24 4.51
CA VAL A 89 2.76 -8.08 4.57
C VAL A 89 2.06 -9.44 4.52
N ARG A 90 2.49 -10.30 3.61
CA ARG A 90 1.85 -11.61 3.44
C ARG A 90 2.06 -12.52 4.65
N ASN A 91 3.16 -12.32 5.36
CA ASN A 91 3.45 -13.16 6.53
C ASN A 91 2.92 -12.59 7.84
N SER A 92 2.34 -11.40 7.81
CA SER A 92 1.78 -10.78 9.01
C SER A 92 0.30 -11.10 9.08
N PRO A 93 -0.16 -11.79 10.11
CA PRO A 93 -1.57 -12.19 10.15
C PRO A 93 -2.54 -11.04 10.00
N SER A 94 -2.23 -9.90 10.61
CA SER A 94 -3.16 -8.76 10.53
C SER A 94 -3.07 -7.99 9.24
N LEU A 95 -2.05 -8.26 8.40
CA LEU A 95 -1.83 -7.51 7.18
C LEU A 95 -1.94 -8.36 5.92
N SER A 96 -2.02 -9.67 6.06
CA SER A 96 -1.91 -10.57 4.92
C SER A 96 -2.99 -10.37 3.88
N HIS A 97 -4.10 -9.77 4.26
CA HIS A 97 -5.20 -9.52 3.33
C HIS A 97 -5.03 -8.27 2.49
N LEU A 98 -4.04 -7.43 2.80
CA LEU A 98 -3.90 -6.15 2.11
C LEU A 98 -3.49 -6.34 0.65
N PRO A 99 -4.17 -5.69 -0.29
CA PRO A 99 -3.68 -5.70 -1.67
C PRO A 99 -2.38 -4.91 -1.77
N VAL A 100 -1.49 -5.37 -2.63
CA VAL A 100 -0.20 -4.72 -2.84
C VAL A 100 0.00 -4.46 -4.32
N ILE A 101 0.26 -3.21 -4.67
CA ILE A 101 0.61 -2.81 -6.02
C ILE A 101 2.10 -2.49 -6.03
N MET A 102 2.83 -3.14 -6.92
CA MET A 102 4.27 -2.95 -7.04
C MET A 102 4.57 -2.06 -8.24
N LEU A 103 5.38 -1.02 -8.02
CA LEU A 103 5.81 -0.13 -9.08
C LEU A 103 7.23 -0.53 -9.47
N SER A 104 7.47 -0.74 -10.76
CA SER A 104 8.76 -1.23 -11.20
C SER A 104 9.23 -0.51 -12.45
N ALA A 105 10.49 -0.11 -12.46
CA ALA A 105 11.11 0.49 -13.63
C ALA A 105 11.45 -0.56 -14.68
N LEU A 106 11.56 -1.81 -14.26
CA LEU A 106 11.93 -2.89 -15.16
C LEU A 106 10.69 -3.58 -15.68
N GLU A 107 10.80 -4.14 -16.87
CA GLU A 107 9.72 -4.97 -17.37
C GLU A 107 9.60 -6.18 -16.48
N ARG A 108 8.40 -6.65 -16.37
CA ARG A 108 8.14 -7.77 -15.50
C ARG A 108 8.49 -9.06 -16.13
N LYS A 109 9.76 -9.32 -16.15
CA LYS A 109 10.23 -10.59 -16.64
C LYS A 109 10.57 -11.52 -15.53
N GLU A 110 10.88 -10.99 -14.38
CA GLU A 110 11.23 -11.84 -13.29
C GLU A 110 9.99 -12.49 -12.75
N THR A 111 10.08 -13.73 -12.45
CA THR A 111 8.97 -14.46 -11.91
C THR A 111 9.41 -15.10 -10.63
N THR A 112 9.89 -14.27 -9.72
CA THR A 112 10.30 -14.78 -8.43
C THR A 112 9.07 -14.98 -7.56
N ASN A 113 9.22 -15.74 -6.51
CA ASN A 113 8.12 -15.95 -5.59
C ASN A 113 7.66 -14.65 -4.97
N GLU A 114 8.59 -13.74 -4.72
CA GLU A 114 8.21 -12.44 -4.15
C GLU A 114 7.31 -11.69 -5.09
N ALA A 115 7.64 -11.73 -6.39
CA ALA A 115 6.83 -11.01 -7.35
C ALA A 115 5.42 -11.54 -7.39
N GLU A 116 5.26 -12.84 -7.17
CA GLU A 116 3.94 -13.44 -7.22
C GLU A 116 3.08 -13.05 -6.03
N GLN A 117 3.67 -12.50 -4.99
CA GLN A 117 2.91 -12.13 -3.81
C GLN A 117 2.22 -10.79 -3.95
N ALA A 118 2.63 -9.98 -4.91
CA ALA A 118 1.95 -8.72 -5.18
C ALA A 118 0.70 -9.00 -6.00
N ASP A 119 -0.32 -8.16 -5.80
CA ASP A 119 -1.58 -8.33 -6.50
C ASP A 119 -1.56 -7.68 -7.88
N ALA A 120 -0.71 -6.70 -8.08
CA ALA A 120 -0.62 -6.04 -9.36
C ALA A 120 0.74 -5.38 -9.51
N PHE A 121 1.13 -5.17 -10.76
CA PHE A 121 2.39 -4.50 -11.11
C PHE A 121 2.08 -3.39 -12.09
N LEU A 122 2.67 -2.23 -11.84
CA LEU A 122 2.59 -1.11 -12.78
C LEU A 122 4.00 -0.70 -13.15
N SER A 123 4.22 -0.50 -14.44
CA SER A 123 5.53 -0.11 -14.94
C SER A 123 5.72 1.39 -14.81
N LYS A 124 6.92 1.81 -14.46
CA LYS A 124 7.27 3.21 -14.48
C LYS A 124 7.59 3.64 -15.91
N PRO A 125 7.23 4.82 -16.32
CA PRO A 125 6.57 5.87 -15.53
C PRO A 125 5.10 5.58 -15.29
N VAL A 126 4.66 5.83 -14.07
CA VAL A 126 3.30 5.51 -13.66
C VAL A 126 2.40 6.69 -13.93
N SER A 127 1.29 6.46 -14.62
CA SER A 127 0.30 7.52 -14.79
C SER A 127 -0.63 7.50 -13.59
N GLY A 128 -1.15 8.68 -13.24
CA GLY A 128 -2.10 8.76 -12.14
C GLY A 128 -3.34 7.95 -12.44
N GLU A 129 -3.80 8.01 -13.69
CA GLU A 129 -5.00 7.31 -14.08
C GLU A 129 -4.86 5.81 -13.93
N SER A 130 -3.74 5.26 -14.38
CA SER A 130 -3.50 3.82 -14.25
C SER A 130 -3.45 3.39 -12.79
N LEU A 131 -2.84 4.20 -11.96
CA LEU A 131 -2.75 3.85 -10.54
C LEU A 131 -4.13 3.84 -9.90
N ILE A 132 -4.93 4.87 -10.16
CA ILE A 132 -6.26 4.95 -9.58
C ILE A 132 -7.14 3.79 -10.03
N GLU A 133 -7.08 3.46 -11.32
CA GLU A 133 -7.86 2.34 -11.83
C GLU A 133 -7.46 1.03 -11.17
N CYS A 134 -6.17 0.85 -10.98
CA CYS A 134 -5.67 -0.37 -10.35
C CYS A 134 -6.15 -0.46 -8.91
N ILE A 135 -6.09 0.63 -8.18
CA ILE A 135 -6.53 0.66 -6.80
C ILE A 135 -8.03 0.34 -6.73
N GLU A 136 -8.81 0.98 -7.58
CA GLU A 136 -10.25 0.77 -7.55
C GLU A 136 -10.61 -0.68 -7.84
N LYS A 137 -9.91 -1.27 -8.79
CA LYS A 137 -10.16 -2.65 -9.14
C LYS A 137 -9.85 -3.60 -7.99
N LEU A 138 -8.69 -3.40 -7.35
CA LEU A 138 -8.29 -4.28 -6.26
C LEU A 138 -9.18 -4.12 -5.04
N LEU A 139 -9.59 -2.90 -4.75
CA LEU A 139 -10.47 -2.68 -3.61
C LEU A 139 -11.86 -3.25 -3.87
N ALA A 140 -12.33 -3.19 -5.10
CA ALA A 140 -13.63 -3.76 -5.44
C ALA A 140 -13.60 -5.29 -5.29
N GLU A 141 -12.50 -5.92 -5.68
CA GLU A 141 -12.36 -7.36 -5.54
C GLU A 141 -12.36 -7.77 -4.07
N LYS A 142 -11.73 -6.94 -3.24
CA LYS A 142 -11.70 -7.24 -1.81
C LYS A 142 -13.05 -7.10 -1.16
N SER A 143 -13.87 -6.19 -1.66
CA SER A 143 -15.17 -5.95 -1.08
C SER A 143 -16.19 -7.01 -1.45
N SER A 144 -15.89 -7.80 -2.46
CA SER A 144 -16.79 -8.88 -2.87
C SER A 144 -16.67 -10.11 -1.95
#